data_96a2c2ed72f7d4998aca00bc588eb0bd
#
_entry.id   96a2c2ed72f7d4998aca00bc588eb0bd
#
_cell.length_a   1.000
_cell.length_b   1.000
_cell.length_c   1.000
_cell.angle_alpha   90.00
_cell.angle_beta   90.00
_cell.angle_gamma   90.00
#
_symmetry.space_group_name_H-M   'P 1'
#
loop_
_entity.id
_entity.type
_entity.pdbx_description
1 polymer ?
#
loop_
_entity_poly.entity_id
_entity_poly.type
_entity_poly.pdbx_seq_one_letter_code
_entity_poly.pdbx_strand_id
1 'polypeptide(L)'
;MSERYVVLGASGGIGHALTTELVRQGRRTRAVSRHTPDVSAEAEVMSADLSTLEGARRACANASVVFHAAQPAYHRWPEEFPGLTANIITAASEAGAKLVMADNLYMYGPVRGPLVENLPRAATGRKGVARARMEQQLLDAHQSGAARVAIGRMSDYYGPHGPNSTLAALVFNPAVKGKTMRWPGSTTAPKTLHFLPDAARGLIVLADHDAADGQVWHVPAAQAINGNEFMTLINQCLETSVKTASMSEFAMRIGGLFSKAAKESVECMYQWTDPFVVDSTKFTNAFGPFKVTPHANAIATTIASLNH
;
A
#
# COMPACT_ATOMS: atom_id res chain seq x y z
N MET A 1 -21.95 -21.64 -4.49
CA MET A 1 -21.77 -20.36 -5.23
C MET A 1 -20.26 -20.10 -5.31
N SER A 2 -19.72 -19.64 -6.44
CA SER A 2 -18.30 -19.33 -6.53
C SER A 2 -17.94 -18.15 -5.62
N GLU A 3 -16.76 -18.24 -4.96
CA GLU A 3 -16.25 -17.17 -4.10
C GLU A 3 -16.19 -15.84 -4.85
N ARG A 4 -16.57 -14.75 -4.16
CA ARG A 4 -16.48 -13.40 -4.70
C ARG A 4 -15.46 -12.60 -3.91
N TYR A 5 -14.49 -12.03 -4.62
CA TYR A 5 -13.47 -11.15 -4.10
C TYR A 5 -13.86 -9.69 -4.34
N VAL A 6 -13.88 -8.88 -3.31
CA VAL A 6 -14.21 -7.46 -3.40
C VAL A 6 -12.99 -6.62 -3.08
N VAL A 7 -12.61 -5.72 -3.99
CA VAL A 7 -11.48 -4.81 -3.83
C VAL A 7 -12.00 -3.41 -3.60
N LEU A 8 -11.90 -2.92 -2.37
CA LEU A 8 -12.27 -1.57 -1.99
C LEU A 8 -11.09 -0.61 -2.22
N GLY A 9 -11.30 0.46 -2.97
CA GLY A 9 -10.23 1.37 -3.40
C GLY A 9 -9.54 0.95 -4.70
N ALA A 10 -10.28 0.33 -5.61
CA ALA A 10 -9.76 -0.22 -6.87
C ALA A 10 -9.09 0.80 -7.80
N SER A 11 -9.39 2.10 -7.68
CA SER A 11 -8.71 3.16 -8.43
C SER A 11 -7.33 3.55 -7.88
N GLY A 12 -6.94 3.05 -6.70
CA GLY A 12 -5.61 3.27 -6.12
C GLY A 12 -4.61 2.22 -6.60
N GLY A 13 -3.30 2.48 -6.48
CA GLY A 13 -2.26 1.58 -6.98
C GLY A 13 -2.38 0.14 -6.45
N ILE A 14 -2.55 -0.05 -5.14
CA ILE A 14 -2.75 -1.39 -4.53
C ILE A 14 -4.07 -2.01 -4.99
N GLY A 15 -5.16 -1.24 -5.01
CA GLY A 15 -6.47 -1.76 -5.43
C GLY A 15 -6.48 -2.16 -6.90
N HIS A 16 -5.83 -1.38 -7.77
CA HIS A 16 -5.67 -1.73 -9.18
C HIS A 16 -4.84 -3.01 -9.34
N ALA A 17 -3.70 -3.11 -8.65
CA ALA A 17 -2.84 -4.30 -8.71
C ALA A 17 -3.55 -5.56 -8.18
N LEU A 18 -4.33 -5.45 -7.10
CA LEU A 18 -5.18 -6.53 -6.57
C LEU A 18 -6.23 -6.97 -7.59
N THR A 19 -6.97 -6.02 -8.18
CA THR A 19 -8.00 -6.32 -9.18
C THR A 19 -7.40 -7.04 -10.38
N THR A 20 -6.28 -6.52 -10.90
CA THR A 20 -5.57 -7.12 -12.03
C THR A 20 -5.11 -8.55 -11.73
N GLU A 21 -4.50 -8.77 -10.56
CA GLU A 21 -3.98 -10.10 -10.21
C GLU A 21 -5.11 -11.11 -9.94
N LEU A 22 -6.20 -10.70 -9.27
CA LEU A 22 -7.35 -11.56 -9.03
C LEU A 22 -8.03 -11.98 -10.34
N VAL A 23 -8.22 -11.04 -11.27
CA VAL A 23 -8.76 -11.33 -12.61
C VAL A 23 -7.83 -12.26 -13.37
N ARG A 24 -6.51 -12.01 -13.37
CA ARG A 24 -5.51 -12.89 -14.00
C ARG A 24 -5.56 -14.33 -13.47
N GLN A 25 -5.94 -14.50 -12.18
CA GLN A 25 -6.15 -15.81 -11.54
C GLN A 25 -7.54 -16.41 -11.84
N GLY A 26 -8.37 -15.77 -12.66
CA GLY A 26 -9.73 -16.21 -12.97
C GLY A 26 -10.71 -16.08 -11.79
N ARG A 27 -10.39 -15.27 -10.77
CA ARG A 27 -11.25 -15.08 -9.60
C ARG A 27 -12.36 -14.08 -9.89
N ARG A 28 -13.58 -14.40 -9.49
CA ARG A 28 -14.73 -13.50 -9.63
C ARG A 28 -14.51 -12.25 -8.77
N THR A 29 -14.19 -11.12 -9.39
CA THR A 29 -13.71 -9.91 -8.73
C THR A 29 -14.70 -8.76 -8.91
N ARG A 30 -15.03 -8.06 -7.82
CA ARG A 30 -15.71 -6.76 -7.82
C ARG A 30 -14.71 -5.67 -7.45
N ALA A 31 -14.55 -4.71 -8.34
CA ALA A 31 -13.71 -3.52 -8.15
C ALA A 31 -14.56 -2.34 -7.72
N VAL A 32 -14.30 -1.78 -6.53
CA VAL A 32 -15.11 -0.72 -5.92
C VAL A 32 -14.28 0.53 -5.68
N SER A 33 -14.78 1.69 -6.12
CA SER A 33 -14.25 3.00 -5.74
C SER A 33 -15.32 4.07 -5.77
N ARG A 34 -14.99 5.32 -5.41
CA ARG A 34 -15.97 6.44 -5.43
C ARG A 34 -16.41 6.80 -6.85
N HIS A 35 -15.52 6.67 -7.80
CA HIS A 35 -15.77 6.83 -9.23
C HIS A 35 -15.53 5.50 -9.92
N THR A 36 -16.10 5.30 -11.09
CA THR A 36 -15.85 4.08 -11.87
C THR A 36 -14.36 3.84 -12.04
N PRO A 37 -13.81 2.74 -11.49
CA PRO A 37 -12.39 2.45 -11.63
C PRO A 37 -12.05 2.02 -13.06
N ASP A 38 -10.93 2.48 -13.56
CA ASP A 38 -10.34 2.00 -14.81
C ASP A 38 -9.55 0.72 -14.52
N VAL A 39 -10.20 -0.42 -14.73
CA VAL A 39 -9.66 -1.77 -14.47
C VAL A 39 -10.11 -2.72 -15.56
N SER A 40 -9.60 -3.96 -15.56
CA SER A 40 -10.00 -4.98 -16.51
C SER A 40 -11.53 -5.10 -16.65
N ALA A 41 -12.01 -5.22 -17.88
CA ALA A 41 -13.42 -5.41 -18.19
C ALA A 41 -14.01 -6.74 -17.64
N GLU A 42 -13.17 -7.67 -17.22
CA GLU A 42 -13.58 -8.92 -16.59
C GLU A 42 -13.97 -8.75 -15.11
N ALA A 43 -13.63 -7.61 -14.49
CA ALA A 43 -14.06 -7.29 -13.15
C ALA A 43 -15.46 -6.64 -13.15
N GLU A 44 -16.29 -7.02 -12.19
CA GLU A 44 -17.53 -6.29 -11.89
C GLU A 44 -17.17 -4.92 -11.31
N VAL A 45 -17.52 -3.84 -11.97
CA VAL A 45 -17.22 -2.47 -11.54
C VAL A 45 -18.39 -1.89 -10.77
N MET A 46 -18.11 -1.28 -9.59
CA MET A 46 -19.12 -0.64 -8.76
C MET A 46 -18.64 0.69 -8.20
N SER A 47 -19.49 1.71 -8.26
CA SER A 47 -19.28 2.97 -7.52
C SER A 47 -19.98 2.92 -6.16
N ALA A 48 -19.23 3.19 -5.08
CA ALA A 48 -19.77 3.27 -3.74
C ALA A 48 -18.99 4.26 -2.86
N ASP A 49 -19.72 4.97 -2.00
CA ASP A 49 -19.13 5.81 -0.95
C ASP A 49 -18.97 5.00 0.34
N LEU A 50 -17.75 4.60 0.63
CA LEU A 50 -17.40 3.79 1.80
C LEU A 50 -17.36 4.60 3.12
N SER A 51 -17.48 5.93 3.05
CA SER A 51 -17.65 6.77 4.23
C SER A 51 -19.04 6.59 4.87
N THR A 52 -19.99 6.01 4.15
CA THR A 52 -21.31 5.63 4.64
C THR A 52 -21.39 4.12 4.85
N LEU A 53 -22.08 3.70 5.91
CA LEU A 53 -22.30 2.27 6.18
C LEU A 53 -23.13 1.61 5.05
N GLU A 54 -24.11 2.32 4.50
CA GLU A 54 -24.93 1.83 3.38
C GLU A 54 -24.06 1.55 2.15
N GLY A 55 -23.17 2.49 1.78
CA GLY A 55 -22.26 2.32 0.67
C GLY A 55 -21.29 1.13 0.88
N ALA A 56 -20.77 0.97 2.10
CA ALA A 56 -19.95 -0.18 2.47
C ALA A 56 -20.71 -1.50 2.38
N ARG A 57 -21.95 -1.57 2.86
CA ARG A 57 -22.85 -2.76 2.76
C ARG A 57 -23.09 -3.16 1.32
N ARG A 58 -23.46 -2.20 0.46
CA ARG A 58 -23.64 -2.48 -0.97
C ARG A 58 -22.37 -3.01 -1.63
N ALA A 59 -21.24 -2.40 -1.31
CA ALA A 59 -19.94 -2.82 -1.85
C ALA A 59 -19.56 -4.25 -1.45
N CYS A 60 -19.77 -4.62 -0.18
CA CYS A 60 -19.41 -5.92 0.40
C CYS A 60 -20.46 -7.00 0.21
N ALA A 61 -21.65 -6.70 -0.35
CA ALA A 61 -22.72 -7.67 -0.49
C ALA A 61 -22.31 -8.93 -1.25
N ASN A 62 -22.55 -10.09 -0.62
CA ASN A 62 -22.17 -11.43 -1.14
C ASN A 62 -20.65 -11.62 -1.35
N ALA A 63 -19.82 -10.88 -0.65
CA ALA A 63 -18.37 -11.09 -0.67
C ALA A 63 -17.99 -12.34 0.15
N SER A 64 -17.01 -13.09 -0.33
CA SER A 64 -16.29 -14.11 0.46
C SER A 64 -15.02 -13.53 1.06
N VAL A 65 -14.38 -12.61 0.33
CA VAL A 65 -13.17 -11.90 0.74
C VAL A 65 -13.33 -10.42 0.37
N VAL A 66 -12.95 -9.53 1.30
CA VAL A 66 -12.90 -8.08 1.10
C VAL A 66 -11.46 -7.60 1.29
N PHE A 67 -10.87 -6.98 0.26
CA PHE A 67 -9.61 -6.29 0.39
C PHE A 67 -9.86 -4.80 0.66
N HIS A 68 -9.40 -4.33 1.80
CA HIS A 68 -9.51 -2.92 2.17
C HIS A 68 -8.24 -2.15 1.74
N ALA A 69 -8.24 -1.61 0.52
CA ALA A 69 -7.22 -0.71 -0.02
C ALA A 69 -7.76 0.74 -0.21
N ALA A 70 -9.00 0.99 0.23
CA ALA A 70 -9.58 2.32 0.18
C ALA A 70 -9.01 3.24 1.24
N GLN A 71 -8.84 4.51 0.90
CA GLN A 71 -8.36 5.52 1.85
C GLN A 71 -8.98 6.89 1.53
N PRO A 72 -9.22 7.73 2.55
CA PRO A 72 -9.58 9.13 2.35
C PRO A 72 -8.39 9.94 1.82
N ALA A 73 -8.62 11.23 1.54
CA ALA A 73 -7.53 12.13 1.20
C ALA A 73 -6.47 12.16 2.31
N TYR A 74 -5.17 12.17 1.94
CA TYR A 74 -4.05 11.95 2.85
C TYR A 74 -4.05 12.87 4.08
N HIS A 75 -4.46 14.14 3.91
CA HIS A 75 -4.55 15.11 5.00
C HIS A 75 -5.76 14.91 5.93
N ARG A 76 -6.71 14.04 5.55
CA ARG A 76 -7.93 13.75 6.33
C ARG A 76 -7.90 12.38 7.01
N TRP A 77 -6.77 11.67 6.94
CA TRP A 77 -6.65 10.35 7.54
C TRP A 77 -7.01 10.30 9.03
N PRO A 78 -6.51 11.22 9.88
CA PRO A 78 -6.81 11.15 11.31
C PRO A 78 -8.30 11.24 11.63
N GLU A 79 -9.04 12.01 10.84
CA GLU A 79 -10.47 12.30 11.06
C GLU A 79 -11.38 11.24 10.41
N GLU A 80 -11.05 10.80 9.19
CA GLU A 80 -11.97 10.00 8.37
C GLU A 80 -11.64 8.52 8.30
N PHE A 81 -10.35 8.16 8.37
CA PHE A 81 -9.95 6.78 8.09
C PHE A 81 -10.48 5.78 9.14
N PRO A 82 -10.44 6.06 10.47
CA PRO A 82 -11.00 5.12 11.45
C PRO A 82 -12.49 4.88 11.26
N GLY A 83 -13.27 5.91 10.88
CA GLY A 83 -14.70 5.78 10.61
C GLY A 83 -15.00 4.98 9.35
N LEU A 84 -14.24 5.24 8.27
CA LEU A 84 -14.33 4.47 7.03
C LEU A 84 -13.99 3.00 7.27
N THR A 85 -12.95 2.71 8.04
CA THR A 85 -12.57 1.34 8.39
C THR A 85 -13.64 0.64 9.23
N ALA A 86 -14.27 1.33 10.18
CA ALA A 86 -15.36 0.79 10.97
C ALA A 86 -16.58 0.38 10.11
N ASN A 87 -16.96 1.21 9.12
CA ASN A 87 -18.02 0.86 8.17
C ASN A 87 -17.68 -0.40 7.36
N ILE A 88 -16.43 -0.53 6.92
CA ILE A 88 -15.97 -1.69 6.15
C ILE A 88 -15.96 -2.94 7.01
N ILE A 89 -15.50 -2.87 8.26
CA ILE A 89 -15.54 -3.99 9.21
C ILE A 89 -16.98 -4.48 9.38
N THR A 90 -17.91 -3.56 9.65
CA THR A 90 -19.33 -3.90 9.81
C THR A 90 -19.87 -4.58 8.55
N ALA A 91 -19.63 -4.02 7.38
CA ALA A 91 -20.15 -4.55 6.12
C ALA A 91 -19.52 -5.92 5.76
N ALA A 92 -18.24 -6.12 6.02
CA ALA A 92 -17.58 -7.40 5.80
C ALA A 92 -18.09 -8.47 6.78
N SER A 93 -18.30 -8.11 8.05
CA SER A 93 -18.91 -8.96 9.07
C SER A 93 -20.31 -9.44 8.67
N GLU A 94 -21.18 -8.51 8.27
CA GLU A 94 -22.55 -8.83 7.83
C GLU A 94 -22.58 -9.71 6.56
N ALA A 95 -21.58 -9.59 5.70
CA ALA A 95 -21.41 -10.47 4.54
C ALA A 95 -20.80 -11.84 4.86
N GLY A 96 -20.30 -12.05 6.07
CA GLY A 96 -19.54 -13.25 6.47
C GLY A 96 -18.17 -13.35 5.77
N ALA A 97 -17.66 -12.23 5.28
CA ALA A 97 -16.44 -12.18 4.48
C ALA A 97 -15.18 -12.11 5.36
N LYS A 98 -14.08 -12.71 4.87
CA LYS A 98 -12.75 -12.41 5.39
C LYS A 98 -12.30 -11.03 4.93
N LEU A 99 -11.80 -10.21 5.87
CA LEU A 99 -11.30 -8.86 5.59
C LEU A 99 -9.77 -8.83 5.60
N VAL A 100 -9.18 -8.44 4.48
CA VAL A 100 -7.73 -8.27 4.34
C VAL A 100 -7.41 -6.78 4.19
N MET A 101 -6.71 -6.22 5.19
CA MET A 101 -6.30 -4.81 5.18
C MET A 101 -4.96 -4.63 4.48
N ALA A 102 -4.90 -3.76 3.48
CA ALA A 102 -3.66 -3.22 2.92
C ALA A 102 -3.19 -2.05 3.79
N ASP A 103 -2.24 -2.31 4.69
CA ASP A 103 -1.75 -1.36 5.68
C ASP A 103 -0.31 -0.89 5.37
N ASN A 104 0.14 0.14 6.08
CA ASN A 104 1.50 0.66 6.03
C ASN A 104 2.23 0.46 7.38
N LEU A 105 3.35 1.13 7.56
CA LEU A 105 4.24 0.96 8.71
C LEU A 105 4.27 2.20 9.63
N TYR A 106 3.36 3.18 9.42
CA TYR A 106 3.42 4.46 10.12
C TYR A 106 3.18 4.34 11.62
N MET A 107 2.42 3.33 12.07
CA MET A 107 2.12 3.12 13.49
C MET A 107 3.36 2.79 14.33
N TYR A 108 4.42 2.29 13.73
CA TYR A 108 5.67 2.03 14.46
C TYR A 108 6.42 3.31 14.84
N GLY A 109 6.27 4.40 14.05
CA GLY A 109 7.09 5.60 14.20
C GLY A 109 8.55 5.36 13.80
N PRO A 110 9.48 6.22 14.23
CA PRO A 110 10.92 6.01 14.03
C PRO A 110 11.41 4.78 14.79
N VAL A 111 12.07 3.86 14.08
CA VAL A 111 12.59 2.60 14.63
C VAL A 111 14.08 2.49 14.34
N ARG A 112 14.86 1.98 15.29
CA ARG A 112 16.25 1.60 15.08
C ARG A 112 16.33 0.11 14.79
N GLY A 113 16.92 -0.27 13.65
CA GLY A 113 17.02 -1.65 13.20
C GLY A 113 15.88 -2.10 12.29
N PRO A 114 15.79 -3.40 11.97
CA PRO A 114 14.76 -3.94 11.09
C PRO A 114 13.35 -3.78 11.69
N LEU A 115 12.37 -3.47 10.83
CA LEU A 115 10.96 -3.46 11.22
C LEU A 115 10.44 -4.89 11.23
N VAL A 116 9.92 -5.31 12.38
CA VAL A 116 9.27 -6.61 12.61
C VAL A 116 7.85 -6.39 13.14
N GLU A 117 6.96 -7.36 12.98
CA GLU A 117 5.52 -7.19 13.27
C GLU A 117 5.20 -6.96 14.75
N ASN A 118 6.05 -7.43 15.65
CA ASN A 118 5.87 -7.30 17.11
C ASN A 118 6.41 -5.99 17.70
N LEU A 119 6.90 -5.06 16.88
CA LEU A 119 7.31 -3.74 17.34
C LEU A 119 6.14 -2.97 17.98
N PRO A 120 6.40 -2.16 19.01
CA PRO A 120 5.37 -1.34 19.62
C PRO A 120 4.82 -0.29 18.64
N ARG A 121 3.55 0.06 18.79
CA ARG A 121 2.88 1.14 18.06
C ARG A 121 3.28 2.48 18.69
N ALA A 122 4.52 2.91 18.46
CA ALA A 122 5.16 4.03 19.14
C ALA A 122 5.03 5.38 18.39
N ALA A 123 4.28 5.42 17.29
CA ALA A 123 4.10 6.65 16.54
C ALA A 123 3.37 7.72 17.36
N THR A 124 3.92 8.94 17.36
CA THR A 124 3.29 10.14 17.96
C THR A 124 2.67 11.05 16.91
N GLY A 125 3.01 10.87 15.64
CA GLY A 125 2.44 11.60 14.52
C GLY A 125 0.98 11.21 14.26
N ARG A 126 0.17 12.17 13.80
CA ARG A 126 -1.28 12.02 13.62
C ARG A 126 -1.66 10.82 12.74
N LYS A 127 -0.90 10.58 11.68
CA LYS A 127 -1.17 9.46 10.74
C LYS A 127 -0.79 8.11 11.33
N GLY A 128 0.33 8.04 12.04
CA GLY A 128 0.73 6.82 12.74
C GLY A 128 -0.28 6.43 13.83
N VAL A 129 -0.76 7.41 14.60
CA VAL A 129 -1.82 7.20 15.60
C VAL A 129 -3.13 6.73 14.95
N ALA A 130 -3.53 7.33 13.82
CA ALA A 130 -4.72 6.89 13.09
C ALA A 130 -4.59 5.43 12.60
N ARG A 131 -3.42 5.04 12.08
CA ARG A 131 -3.15 3.65 11.66
C ARG A 131 -3.16 2.68 12.84
N ALA A 132 -2.55 3.03 13.97
CA ALA A 132 -2.61 2.21 15.18
C ALA A 132 -4.07 1.99 15.67
N ARG A 133 -4.91 3.03 15.59
CA ARG A 133 -6.33 2.93 15.92
C ARG A 133 -7.08 1.99 14.96
N MET A 134 -6.82 2.09 13.67
CA MET A 134 -7.46 1.20 12.68
C MET A 134 -7.04 -0.25 12.87
N GLU A 135 -5.75 -0.50 13.12
CA GLU A 135 -5.25 -1.84 13.45
C GLU A 135 -5.98 -2.40 14.67
N GLN A 136 -6.13 -1.61 15.73
CA GLN A 136 -6.85 -2.04 16.93
C GLN A 136 -8.30 -2.42 16.60
N GLN A 137 -9.03 -1.58 15.84
CA GLN A 137 -10.40 -1.89 15.42
C GLN A 137 -10.50 -3.21 14.64
N LEU A 138 -9.56 -3.48 13.75
CA LEU A 138 -9.50 -4.70 12.95
C LEU A 138 -9.23 -5.94 13.82
N LEU A 139 -8.26 -5.86 14.73
CA LEU A 139 -7.93 -6.96 15.63
C LEU A 139 -9.03 -7.22 16.65
N ASP A 140 -9.69 -6.18 17.17
CA ASP A 140 -10.83 -6.31 18.09
C ASP A 140 -12.02 -6.99 17.38
N ALA A 141 -12.28 -6.66 16.11
CA ALA A 141 -13.32 -7.31 15.32
C ALA A 141 -13.02 -8.81 15.12
N HIS A 142 -11.76 -9.16 14.93
CA HIS A 142 -11.38 -10.58 14.86
C HIS A 142 -11.52 -11.27 16.20
N GLN A 143 -11.00 -10.68 17.27
CA GLN A 143 -11.02 -11.25 18.61
C GLN A 143 -12.44 -11.46 19.14
N SER A 144 -13.37 -10.56 18.81
CA SER A 144 -14.79 -10.70 19.16
C SER A 144 -15.54 -11.71 18.29
N GLY A 145 -14.91 -12.27 17.25
CA GLY A 145 -15.56 -13.17 16.30
C GLY A 145 -16.47 -12.44 15.28
N ALA A 146 -16.46 -11.11 15.26
CA ALA A 146 -17.30 -10.34 14.33
C ALA A 146 -16.86 -10.50 12.88
N ALA A 147 -15.55 -10.56 12.61
CA ALA A 147 -15.01 -10.78 11.26
C ALA A 147 -13.69 -11.53 11.30
N ARG A 148 -13.39 -12.34 10.30
CA ARG A 148 -12.03 -12.87 10.09
C ARG A 148 -11.18 -11.75 9.47
N VAL A 149 -10.07 -11.40 10.09
CA VAL A 149 -9.24 -10.26 9.66
C VAL A 149 -7.78 -10.68 9.50
N ALA A 150 -7.13 -10.29 8.41
CA ALA A 150 -5.69 -10.32 8.24
C ALA A 150 -5.18 -8.93 7.84
N ILE A 151 -3.99 -8.53 8.33
CA ILE A 151 -3.41 -7.21 8.05
C ILE A 151 -2.07 -7.40 7.35
N GLY A 152 -1.95 -6.95 6.08
CA GLY A 152 -0.70 -6.95 5.32
C GLY A 152 -0.06 -5.57 5.33
N ARG A 153 1.14 -5.45 5.91
CA ARG A 153 1.90 -4.20 6.00
C ARG A 153 2.98 -4.11 4.96
N MET A 154 3.09 -2.94 4.38
CA MET A 154 4.02 -2.65 3.30
C MET A 154 4.64 -1.25 3.47
N SER A 155 5.85 -1.09 2.98
CA SER A 155 6.52 0.22 2.88
C SER A 155 6.04 0.97 1.63
N ASP A 156 6.73 2.05 1.25
CA ASP A 156 6.37 2.84 0.08
C ASP A 156 6.35 2.02 -1.21
N TYR A 157 5.45 2.40 -2.12
CA TYR A 157 5.17 1.65 -3.33
C TYR A 157 5.76 2.28 -4.59
N TYR A 158 6.05 1.42 -5.56
CA TYR A 158 6.21 1.78 -6.96
C TYR A 158 5.63 0.68 -7.85
N GLY A 159 5.34 1.00 -9.11
CA GLY A 159 4.76 0.03 -10.04
C GLY A 159 3.72 0.67 -10.95
N PRO A 160 3.16 -0.12 -11.88
CA PRO A 160 2.10 0.31 -12.77
C PRO A 160 0.89 0.87 -12.00
N HIS A 161 0.23 1.88 -12.58
CA HIS A 161 -0.99 2.48 -12.03
C HIS A 161 -0.86 3.00 -10.58
N GLY A 162 0.38 3.40 -10.16
CA GLY A 162 0.65 3.98 -8.85
C GLY A 162 0.89 5.50 -8.86
N PRO A 163 -0.03 6.33 -9.43
CA PRO A 163 0.24 7.76 -9.66
C PRO A 163 0.42 8.57 -8.38
N ASN A 164 -0.13 8.08 -7.28
CA ASN A 164 -0.09 8.78 -5.99
C ASN A 164 1.10 8.37 -5.11
N SER A 165 2.05 7.59 -5.64
CA SER A 165 3.26 7.25 -4.89
C SER A 165 4.27 8.40 -4.91
N THR A 166 5.02 8.56 -3.82
CA THR A 166 6.13 9.52 -3.73
C THR A 166 7.16 9.28 -4.83
N LEU A 167 7.46 8.00 -5.13
CA LEU A 167 8.41 7.62 -6.18
C LEU A 167 7.89 7.95 -7.58
N ALA A 168 6.59 7.78 -7.85
CA ALA A 168 6.01 8.20 -9.12
C ALA A 168 6.18 9.72 -9.31
N ALA A 169 5.83 10.51 -8.30
CA ALA A 169 5.87 11.98 -8.41
C ALA A 169 7.29 12.56 -8.51
N LEU A 170 8.23 12.03 -7.73
CA LEU A 170 9.57 12.64 -7.57
C LEU A 170 10.66 11.95 -8.38
N VAL A 171 10.47 10.69 -8.77
CA VAL A 171 11.50 9.89 -9.42
C VAL A 171 11.07 9.45 -10.82
N PHE A 172 10.03 8.64 -10.97
CA PHE A 172 9.66 8.07 -12.26
C PHE A 172 9.14 9.09 -13.27
N ASN A 173 8.14 9.91 -12.91
CA ASN A 173 7.59 10.90 -13.83
C ASN A 173 8.61 11.98 -14.28
N PRO A 174 9.53 12.47 -13.43
CA PRO A 174 10.65 13.26 -13.89
C PRO A 174 11.60 12.50 -14.81
N ALA A 175 11.95 11.25 -14.49
CA ALA A 175 12.91 10.45 -15.25
C ALA A 175 12.47 10.24 -16.70
N VAL A 176 11.25 9.80 -16.93
CA VAL A 176 10.71 9.58 -18.30
C VAL A 176 10.59 10.86 -19.13
N LYS A 177 10.60 12.03 -18.46
CA LYS A 177 10.59 13.36 -19.11
C LYS A 177 11.99 13.99 -19.23
N GLY A 178 13.05 13.23 -18.95
CA GLY A 178 14.42 13.72 -18.97
C GLY A 178 14.73 14.81 -17.90
N LYS A 179 13.89 14.90 -16.85
CA LYS A 179 14.04 15.88 -15.76
C LYS A 179 14.71 15.26 -14.55
N THR A 180 15.37 16.08 -13.73
CA THR A 180 16.05 15.65 -12.51
C THR A 180 15.17 14.79 -11.62
N MET A 181 15.58 13.55 -11.36
CA MET A 181 15.01 12.67 -10.34
C MET A 181 15.35 13.24 -8.95
N ARG A 182 14.38 13.25 -8.04
CA ARG A 182 14.59 13.71 -6.66
C ARG A 182 14.23 12.61 -5.69
N TRP A 183 15.21 12.18 -4.91
CA TRP A 183 14.98 11.21 -3.84
C TRP A 183 14.62 11.93 -2.55
N PRO A 184 13.54 11.56 -1.84
CA PRO A 184 13.24 12.15 -0.54
C PRO A 184 14.28 11.75 0.48
N GLY A 185 14.87 12.72 1.20
CA GLY A 185 15.82 12.45 2.29
C GLY A 185 17.16 11.88 1.84
N SER A 186 17.67 10.86 2.55
CA SER A 186 18.99 10.27 2.34
C SER A 186 19.01 9.34 1.12
N THR A 187 19.90 9.62 0.18
CA THR A 187 20.12 8.74 -0.99
C THR A 187 20.98 7.52 -0.68
N THR A 188 21.54 7.43 0.52
CA THR A 188 22.43 6.32 0.93
C THR A 188 21.81 5.40 1.98
N ALA A 189 20.74 5.83 2.67
CA ALA A 189 20.04 5.00 3.63
C ALA A 189 19.26 3.88 2.91
N PRO A 190 19.43 2.60 3.33
CA PRO A 190 18.69 1.49 2.72
C PRO A 190 17.21 1.57 3.08
N LYS A 191 16.36 1.28 2.10
CA LYS A 191 14.91 1.30 2.24
C LYS A 191 14.26 0.12 1.55
N THR A 192 13.33 -0.53 2.22
CA THR A 192 12.45 -1.49 1.58
C THR A 192 11.41 -0.74 0.75
N LEU A 193 11.28 -1.14 -0.51
CA LEU A 193 10.29 -0.61 -1.44
C LEU A 193 9.44 -1.76 -1.97
N HIS A 194 8.13 -1.59 -1.98
CA HIS A 194 7.20 -2.61 -2.46
C HIS A 194 6.81 -2.35 -3.92
N PHE A 195 6.99 -3.36 -4.75
CA PHE A 195 6.43 -3.37 -6.09
C PHE A 195 4.95 -3.72 -6.02
N LEU A 196 4.07 -2.88 -6.58
CA LEU A 196 2.62 -3.01 -6.46
C LEU A 196 2.07 -4.40 -6.81
N PRO A 197 2.50 -5.08 -7.91
CA PRO A 197 2.06 -6.44 -8.20
C PRO A 197 2.48 -7.46 -7.15
N ASP A 198 3.68 -7.34 -6.56
CA ASP A 198 4.13 -8.24 -5.50
C ASP A 198 3.33 -8.01 -4.21
N ALA A 199 3.07 -6.76 -3.87
CA ALA A 199 2.23 -6.39 -2.75
C ALA A 199 0.81 -6.99 -2.88
N ALA A 200 0.21 -6.92 -4.07
CA ALA A 200 -1.08 -7.53 -4.35
C ALA A 200 -1.04 -9.05 -4.16
N ARG A 201 -0.02 -9.74 -4.69
CA ARG A 201 0.13 -11.19 -4.50
C ARG A 201 0.29 -11.57 -3.02
N GLY A 202 1.04 -10.78 -2.25
CA GLY A 202 1.20 -11.01 -0.81
C GLY A 202 -0.12 -10.87 -0.06
N LEU A 203 -0.94 -9.87 -0.38
CA LEU A 203 -2.27 -9.72 0.20
C LEU A 203 -3.22 -10.87 -0.18
N ILE A 204 -3.12 -11.40 -1.41
CA ILE A 204 -3.88 -12.56 -1.84
C ILE A 204 -3.46 -13.82 -1.06
N VAL A 205 -2.17 -14.02 -0.79
CA VAL A 205 -1.71 -15.12 0.09
C VAL A 205 -2.36 -15.00 1.46
N LEU A 206 -2.44 -13.80 2.05
CA LEU A 206 -3.13 -13.61 3.34
C LEU A 206 -4.63 -13.93 3.26
N ALA A 207 -5.26 -13.65 2.13
CA ALA A 207 -6.67 -13.99 1.90
C ALA A 207 -6.90 -15.51 1.86
N ASP A 208 -6.01 -16.23 1.23
CA ASP A 208 -6.14 -17.66 0.92
C ASP A 208 -5.78 -18.57 2.12
N HIS A 209 -5.16 -18.03 3.18
CA HIS A 209 -4.69 -18.85 4.33
C HIS A 209 -5.36 -18.43 5.63
N ASP A 210 -6.05 -19.36 6.29
CA ASP A 210 -6.67 -19.14 7.61
C ASP A 210 -5.62 -18.83 8.70
N ALA A 211 -4.40 -19.33 8.55
CA ALA A 211 -3.28 -19.01 9.45
C ALA A 211 -2.91 -17.52 9.46
N ALA A 212 -3.39 -16.75 8.49
CA ALA A 212 -3.19 -15.30 8.45
C ALA A 212 -4.14 -14.54 9.39
N ASP A 213 -5.24 -15.16 9.80
CA ASP A 213 -6.32 -14.51 10.53
C ASP A 213 -5.88 -14.04 11.94
N GLY A 214 -6.39 -12.88 12.34
CA GLY A 214 -6.09 -12.27 13.64
C GLY A 214 -4.68 -11.71 13.78
N GLN A 215 -3.92 -11.59 12.69
CA GLN A 215 -2.51 -11.25 12.75
C GLN A 215 -2.12 -10.14 11.76
N VAL A 216 -0.97 -9.54 12.10
CA VAL A 216 -0.26 -8.59 11.24
C VAL A 216 0.90 -9.32 10.55
N TRP A 217 1.10 -9.01 9.28
CA TRP A 217 2.11 -9.62 8.42
C TRP A 217 2.85 -8.55 7.64
N HIS A 218 4.17 -8.60 7.64
CA HIS A 218 4.97 -7.82 6.70
C HIS A 218 5.03 -8.58 5.36
N VAL A 219 4.45 -7.97 4.32
CA VAL A 219 4.46 -8.56 2.98
C VAL A 219 5.88 -8.56 2.44
N PRO A 220 6.38 -9.66 1.83
CA PRO A 220 7.72 -9.70 1.28
C PRO A 220 7.93 -8.70 0.14
N ALA A 221 9.13 -8.12 0.09
CA ALA A 221 9.60 -7.23 -0.96
C ALA A 221 10.99 -7.64 -1.43
N ALA A 222 11.45 -7.07 -2.55
CA ALA A 222 12.83 -7.21 -2.97
C ALA A 222 13.79 -6.64 -1.90
N GLN A 223 15.05 -7.06 -1.94
CA GLN A 223 16.07 -6.60 -1.00
C GLN A 223 16.08 -5.08 -0.88
N ALA A 224 16.24 -4.56 0.35
CA ALA A 224 16.31 -3.13 0.58
C ALA A 224 17.39 -2.48 -0.30
N ILE A 225 17.07 -1.34 -0.87
CA ILE A 225 17.89 -0.61 -1.82
C ILE A 225 18.03 0.86 -1.39
N ASN A 226 19.14 1.50 -1.66
CA ASN A 226 19.28 2.93 -1.41
C ASN A 226 18.89 3.77 -2.66
N GLY A 227 18.71 5.08 -2.44
CA GLY A 227 18.24 5.98 -3.50
C GLY A 227 19.20 6.11 -4.67
N ASN A 228 20.53 6.06 -4.43
CA ASN A 228 21.53 6.14 -5.50
C ASN A 228 21.45 4.90 -6.41
N GLU A 229 21.39 3.71 -5.83
CA GLU A 229 21.25 2.45 -6.56
C GLU A 229 19.94 2.41 -7.34
N PHE A 230 18.82 2.79 -6.72
CA PHE A 230 17.51 2.78 -7.35
C PHE A 230 17.44 3.71 -8.57
N MET A 231 17.92 4.96 -8.43
CA MET A 231 17.95 5.93 -9.53
C MET A 231 18.96 5.53 -10.63
N THR A 232 20.04 4.83 -10.27
CA THR A 232 20.97 4.25 -11.25
C THR A 232 20.31 3.18 -12.10
N LEU A 233 19.53 2.28 -11.50
CA LEU A 233 18.76 1.27 -12.24
C LEU A 233 17.74 1.91 -13.21
N ILE A 234 17.11 3.03 -12.82
CA ILE A 234 16.20 3.77 -13.70
C ILE A 234 16.96 4.34 -14.90
N ASN A 235 18.12 4.98 -14.69
CA ASN A 235 18.95 5.50 -15.77
C ASN A 235 19.42 4.39 -16.73
N GLN A 236 19.79 3.23 -16.19
CA GLN A 236 20.14 2.06 -17.00
C GLN A 236 18.97 1.57 -17.84
N CYS A 237 17.76 1.48 -17.25
CA CYS A 237 16.58 1.05 -17.95
C CYS A 237 16.14 2.03 -19.05
N LEU A 238 16.33 3.33 -18.86
CA LEU A 238 16.01 4.37 -19.83
C LEU A 238 17.12 4.63 -20.84
N GLU A 239 18.29 3.99 -20.69
CA GLU A 239 19.50 4.25 -21.47
C GLU A 239 19.88 5.76 -21.49
N THR A 240 19.73 6.42 -20.34
CA THR A 240 19.93 7.87 -20.17
C THR A 240 20.85 8.20 -19.00
N SER A 241 21.20 9.48 -18.88
CA SER A 241 21.94 10.01 -17.74
C SER A 241 21.18 11.17 -17.09
N VAL A 242 19.93 10.91 -16.74
CA VAL A 242 19.12 11.89 -16.04
C VAL A 242 19.74 12.24 -14.71
N LYS A 243 19.83 13.56 -14.41
CA LYS A 243 20.41 14.05 -13.15
C LYS A 243 19.62 13.55 -11.95
N THR A 244 20.34 13.23 -10.87
CA THR A 244 19.80 12.81 -9.59
C THR A 244 20.09 13.85 -8.52
N ALA A 245 19.18 14.02 -7.57
CA ALA A 245 19.35 14.91 -6.43
C ALA A 245 18.62 14.34 -5.19
N SER A 246 19.13 14.64 -4.01
CA SER A 246 18.39 14.45 -2.78
C SER A 246 17.46 15.65 -2.54
N MET A 247 16.31 15.42 -1.91
CA MET A 247 15.41 16.46 -1.44
C MET A 247 15.42 16.44 0.10
N SER A 248 16.05 17.46 0.68
CA SER A 248 16.16 17.57 2.14
C SER A 248 14.80 17.79 2.80
N GLU A 249 14.68 17.43 4.10
CA GLU A 249 13.49 17.73 4.90
C GLU A 249 13.18 19.23 4.88
N PHE A 250 14.20 20.10 4.90
CA PHE A 250 14.02 21.55 4.80
C PHE A 250 13.35 21.96 3.49
N ALA A 251 13.77 21.38 2.36
CA ALA A 251 13.14 21.63 1.07
C ALA A 251 11.66 21.13 1.06
N MET A 252 11.38 20.02 1.70
CA MET A 252 10.00 19.52 1.84
C MET A 252 9.14 20.42 2.73
N ARG A 253 9.70 20.95 3.83
CA ARG A 253 9.00 21.91 4.70
C ARG A 253 8.65 23.20 3.95
N ILE A 254 9.57 23.73 3.13
CA ILE A 254 9.28 24.87 2.26
C ILE A 254 8.19 24.53 1.24
N GLY A 255 8.27 23.37 0.59
CA GLY A 255 7.22 22.88 -0.31
C GLY A 255 5.86 22.75 0.38
N GLY A 256 5.85 22.41 1.68
CA GLY A 256 4.67 22.34 2.53
C GLY A 256 3.94 23.66 2.75
N LEU A 257 4.60 24.81 2.53
CA LEU A 257 3.95 26.12 2.54
C LEU A 257 3.00 26.30 1.34
N PHE A 258 3.28 25.60 0.25
CA PHE A 258 2.53 25.68 -1.01
C PHE A 258 1.70 24.45 -1.32
N SER A 259 1.93 23.33 -0.60
CA SER A 259 1.25 22.05 -0.83
C SER A 259 0.88 21.39 0.49
N LYS A 260 -0.44 21.16 0.70
CA LYS A 260 -0.93 20.41 1.86
C LYS A 260 -0.33 19.01 1.94
N ALA A 261 -0.17 18.33 0.81
CA ALA A 261 0.41 16.99 0.75
C ALA A 261 1.87 16.97 1.22
N ALA A 262 2.69 17.94 0.79
CA ALA A 262 4.08 18.07 1.24
C ALA A 262 4.16 18.36 2.75
N LYS A 263 3.33 19.27 3.26
CA LYS A 263 3.23 19.56 4.70
C LYS A 263 2.92 18.32 5.53
N GLU A 264 1.95 17.54 5.06
CA GLU A 264 1.50 16.32 5.73
C GLU A 264 2.51 15.16 5.63
N SER A 265 3.44 15.20 4.68
CA SER A 265 4.48 14.16 4.52
C SER A 265 5.67 14.34 5.48
N VAL A 266 5.83 15.52 6.07
CA VAL A 266 6.97 15.84 6.96
C VAL A 266 7.01 14.90 8.17
N GLU A 267 5.88 14.56 8.77
CA GLU A 267 5.84 13.66 9.94
C GLU A 267 6.36 12.24 9.65
N CYS A 268 6.40 11.84 8.37
CA CYS A 268 6.85 10.51 7.94
C CYS A 268 8.26 10.53 7.29
N MET A 269 8.97 11.68 7.35
CA MET A 269 10.28 11.82 6.70
C MET A 269 11.35 10.88 7.27
N TYR A 270 11.24 10.46 8.54
CA TYR A 270 12.14 9.48 9.14
C TYR A 270 12.29 8.20 8.29
N GLN A 271 11.26 7.82 7.55
CA GLN A 271 11.30 6.65 6.66
C GLN A 271 12.22 6.84 5.45
N TRP A 272 12.63 8.07 5.18
CA TRP A 272 13.47 8.44 4.04
C TRP A 272 14.85 8.97 4.47
N THR A 273 15.00 9.39 5.72
CA THR A 273 16.26 9.91 6.26
C THR A 273 17.11 8.82 6.89
N ASP A 274 16.46 7.82 7.49
CA ASP A 274 17.11 6.74 8.23
C ASP A 274 16.93 5.39 7.49
N PRO A 275 17.73 4.36 7.82
CA PRO A 275 17.49 3.00 7.34
C PRO A 275 16.07 2.55 7.67
N PHE A 276 15.32 2.12 6.66
CA PHE A 276 13.94 1.69 6.80
C PHE A 276 13.74 0.32 6.13
N VAL A 277 14.21 -0.72 6.82
CA VAL A 277 14.27 -2.08 6.31
C VAL A 277 13.20 -2.95 6.97
N VAL A 278 12.35 -3.54 6.16
CA VAL A 278 11.26 -4.42 6.62
C VAL A 278 11.71 -5.87 6.61
N ASP A 279 11.56 -6.53 7.72
CA ASP A 279 11.73 -7.99 7.83
C ASP A 279 10.37 -8.67 7.58
N SER A 280 10.34 -9.60 6.64
CA SER A 280 9.18 -10.40 6.28
C SER A 280 9.39 -11.90 6.57
N THR A 281 10.34 -12.25 7.42
CA THR A 281 10.67 -13.64 7.77
C THR A 281 9.46 -14.37 8.36
N LYS A 282 8.64 -13.69 9.16
CA LYS A 282 7.38 -14.26 9.70
C LYS A 282 6.47 -14.74 8.57
N PHE A 283 6.31 -13.95 7.52
CA PHE A 283 5.47 -14.28 6.37
C PHE A 283 6.00 -15.53 5.64
N THR A 284 7.29 -15.53 5.31
CA THR A 284 7.88 -16.65 4.57
C THR A 284 7.95 -17.94 5.38
N ASN A 285 8.09 -17.86 6.69
CA ASN A 285 8.02 -19.03 7.58
C ASN A 285 6.60 -19.62 7.64
N ALA A 286 5.57 -18.79 7.60
CA ALA A 286 4.18 -19.23 7.70
C ALA A 286 3.62 -19.75 6.37
N PHE A 287 3.94 -19.11 5.26
CA PHE A 287 3.31 -19.36 3.95
C PHE A 287 4.27 -19.94 2.90
N GLY A 288 5.53 -20.16 3.27
CA GLY A 288 6.54 -20.69 2.35
C GLY A 288 7.24 -19.61 1.51
N PRO A 289 8.09 -20.03 0.57
CA PRO A 289 8.85 -19.10 -0.28
C PRO A 289 7.94 -18.18 -1.10
N PHE A 290 8.21 -16.89 -1.05
CA PHE A 290 7.50 -15.88 -1.83
C PHE A 290 8.40 -15.30 -2.93
N LYS A 291 7.98 -15.42 -4.18
CA LYS A 291 8.75 -14.92 -5.33
C LYS A 291 8.55 -13.41 -5.46
N VAL A 292 9.56 -12.64 -5.09
CA VAL A 292 9.60 -11.18 -5.30
C VAL A 292 10.19 -10.84 -6.67
N THR A 293 9.74 -9.74 -7.26
CA THR A 293 10.26 -9.22 -8.52
C THR A 293 11.53 -8.40 -8.25
N PRO A 294 12.70 -8.72 -8.86
CA PRO A 294 13.90 -7.90 -8.70
C PRO A 294 13.68 -6.45 -9.12
N HIS A 295 14.34 -5.51 -8.46
CA HIS A 295 14.15 -4.06 -8.72
C HIS A 295 14.32 -3.68 -10.18
N ALA A 296 15.31 -4.22 -10.89
CA ALA A 296 15.52 -3.93 -12.31
C ALA A 296 14.28 -4.27 -13.16
N ASN A 297 13.69 -5.45 -12.95
CA ASN A 297 12.49 -5.88 -13.68
C ASN A 297 11.26 -5.07 -13.29
N ALA A 298 11.10 -4.79 -12.00
CA ALA A 298 10.00 -4.00 -11.48
C ALA A 298 10.06 -2.53 -11.98
N ILE A 299 11.25 -1.95 -12.07
CA ILE A 299 11.50 -0.63 -12.66
C ILE A 299 11.15 -0.63 -14.15
N ALA A 300 11.61 -1.61 -14.91
CA ALA A 300 11.30 -1.72 -16.34
C ALA A 300 9.78 -1.80 -16.56
N THR A 301 9.09 -2.63 -15.79
CA THR A 301 7.62 -2.74 -15.86
C THR A 301 6.93 -1.42 -15.50
N THR A 302 7.44 -0.70 -14.49
CA THR A 302 6.90 0.60 -14.07
C THR A 302 7.05 1.63 -15.18
N ILE A 303 8.24 1.73 -15.79
CA ILE A 303 8.53 2.68 -16.88
C ILE A 303 7.66 2.36 -18.10
N ALA A 304 7.54 1.09 -18.49
CA ALA A 304 6.68 0.69 -19.59
C ALA A 304 5.23 1.16 -19.41
N SER A 305 4.69 1.10 -18.19
CA SER A 305 3.33 1.55 -17.90
C SER A 305 3.12 3.08 -17.92
N LEU A 306 4.18 3.87 -17.91
CA LEU A 306 4.11 5.34 -17.97
C LEU A 306 4.15 5.89 -19.41
N ASN A 307 4.47 5.04 -20.38
CA ASN A 307 4.56 5.42 -21.80
C ASN A 307 3.24 5.16 -22.55
N HIS A 308 2.23 4.70 -21.84
CA HIS A 308 0.86 4.48 -22.32
C HIS A 308 -0.10 5.45 -21.60
#